data_942b46506db19709f1a38c6f8cd4eece
#
_entry.id   942b46506db19709f1a38c6f8cd4eece
#
_cell.length_a   1.000
_cell.length_b   1.000
_cell.length_c   1.000
_cell.angle_alpha   90.00
_cell.angle_beta   90.00
_cell.angle_gamma   90.00
#
_symmetry.space_group_name_H-M   'P 1'
#
loop_
_entity.id
_entity.type
_entity.pdbx_description
1 polymer ?
#
loop_
_entity_poly.entity_id
_entity_poly.type
_entity_poly.pdbx_seq_one_letter_code
_entity_poly.pdbx_strand_id
1 'polypeptide(L)'
;MSRLSSSNRFLQWFFPRPKALEEPPQRQRLAQDHVLILDGTMSSNAPGHETNAALLYRLLEAQAPKVKVYYRPGQQWIDLRSGWDVLVGGNMNTQIRRAYGALATRFWPTDRIYLFGYSRGAYAVRSLSGMINHVGLLKREYATPRHIQQAWRLYQTNISGAVLEKFRAGGKPGMVFTITR
;
A
#
# COMPACT_ATOMS: atom_id res chain seq x y z
N MET A 1 27.75 57.50 -0.54
CA MET A 1 29.01 57.17 -1.19
C MET A 1 29.28 55.73 -0.78
N SER A 2 29.26 54.77 -1.62
CA SER A 2 30.13 54.54 -2.73
C SER A 2 29.54 53.44 -3.66
N ARG A 3 29.75 53.65 -4.93
CA ARG A 3 29.44 52.80 -6.07
C ARG A 3 30.30 51.51 -6.03
N LEU A 4 29.69 50.35 -6.11
CA LEU A 4 30.30 49.10 -6.61
C LEU A 4 29.17 48.18 -7.12
N SER A 5 28.71 48.41 -8.31
CA SER A 5 27.77 47.50 -8.98
C SER A 5 27.85 47.63 -10.52
N SER A 6 29.02 47.51 -11.09
CA SER A 6 29.14 47.52 -12.57
C SER A 6 30.00 46.39 -13.15
N SER A 7 30.62 45.54 -12.33
CA SER A 7 31.60 44.56 -12.82
C SER A 7 31.01 43.20 -13.18
N ASN A 8 29.73 42.93 -12.81
CA ASN A 8 29.17 41.57 -12.95
C ASN A 8 28.42 41.30 -14.28
N ARG A 9 28.16 42.36 -15.07
CA ARG A 9 27.42 42.19 -16.35
C ARG A 9 28.34 41.79 -17.53
N PHE A 10 29.62 42.16 -17.45
CA PHE A 10 30.58 41.86 -18.51
C PHE A 10 31.03 40.40 -18.55
N LEU A 11 31.12 39.76 -17.38
CA LEU A 11 31.46 38.33 -17.26
C LEU A 11 30.32 37.39 -17.71
N GLN A 12 29.07 37.84 -17.65
CA GLN A 12 27.93 37.05 -18.13
C GLN A 12 27.87 36.87 -19.64
N TRP A 13 28.57 37.72 -20.39
CA TRP A 13 28.64 37.60 -21.85
C TRP A 13 29.62 36.52 -22.32
N PHE A 14 30.68 36.25 -21.56
CA PHE A 14 31.68 35.22 -21.86
C PHE A 14 31.29 33.81 -21.35
N PHE A 15 30.40 33.73 -20.38
CA PHE A 15 29.91 32.45 -19.85
C PHE A 15 28.38 32.44 -19.93
N PRO A 16 27.81 32.07 -21.10
CA PRO A 16 26.38 31.87 -21.18
C PRO A 16 26.01 30.77 -20.16
N ARG A 17 25.09 31.10 -19.26
CA ARG A 17 24.54 30.09 -18.33
C ARG A 17 24.10 28.90 -19.18
N PRO A 18 24.55 27.68 -18.89
CA PRO A 18 23.99 26.51 -19.55
C PRO A 18 22.47 26.60 -19.44
N LYS A 19 21.76 26.57 -20.57
CA LYS A 19 20.31 26.41 -20.56
C LYS A 19 20.04 25.24 -19.63
N ALA A 20 19.27 25.46 -18.56
CA ALA A 20 18.77 24.36 -17.76
C ALA A 20 18.20 23.37 -18.78
N LEU A 21 18.77 22.16 -18.81
CA LEU A 21 18.23 21.08 -19.61
C LEU A 21 16.77 20.96 -19.12
N GLU A 22 15.82 21.31 -20.00
CA GLU A 22 14.41 21.07 -19.73
C GLU A 22 14.32 19.58 -19.42
N GLU A 23 14.04 19.25 -18.16
CA GLU A 23 13.81 17.87 -17.78
C GLU A 23 12.76 17.32 -18.74
N PRO A 24 13.02 16.18 -19.39
CA PRO A 24 12.04 15.62 -20.31
C PRO A 24 10.71 15.51 -19.56
N PRO A 25 9.57 15.84 -20.20
CA PRO A 25 8.29 15.87 -19.55
C PRO A 25 8.08 14.54 -18.81
N GLN A 26 8.02 14.58 -17.48
CA GLN A 26 7.79 13.39 -16.69
C GLN A 26 6.51 12.76 -17.21
N ARG A 27 6.63 11.60 -17.85
CA ARG A 27 5.45 10.85 -18.31
C ARG A 27 4.55 10.68 -17.11
N GLN A 28 3.44 11.38 -17.07
CA GLN A 28 2.47 11.28 -16.00
C GLN A 28 2.02 9.82 -15.96
N ARG A 29 2.40 9.14 -14.89
CA ARG A 29 1.95 7.77 -14.65
C ARG A 29 0.42 7.80 -14.51
N LEU A 30 -0.27 7.03 -15.32
CA LEU A 30 -1.72 6.85 -15.18
C LEU A 30 -2.04 6.22 -13.82
N ALA A 31 -3.12 6.70 -13.19
CA ALA A 31 -3.66 6.10 -11.98
C ALA A 31 -3.96 4.62 -12.20
N GLN A 32 -3.61 3.79 -11.24
CA GLN A 32 -3.79 2.34 -11.31
C GLN A 32 -4.79 1.86 -10.28
N ASP A 33 -5.60 0.88 -10.66
CA ASP A 33 -6.51 0.22 -9.74
C ASP A 33 -5.81 -0.95 -9.06
N HIS A 34 -5.79 -0.93 -7.72
CA HIS A 34 -5.33 -2.03 -6.89
C HIS A 34 -6.53 -2.74 -6.28
N VAL A 35 -6.74 -3.98 -6.69
CA VAL A 35 -7.83 -4.82 -6.20
C VAL A 35 -7.25 -5.90 -5.29
N LEU A 36 -7.66 -5.90 -4.03
CA LEU A 36 -7.28 -6.93 -3.06
C LEU A 36 -8.49 -7.80 -2.77
N ILE A 37 -8.34 -9.10 -2.99
CA ILE A 37 -9.39 -10.09 -2.77
C ILE A 37 -8.89 -11.08 -1.71
N LEU A 38 -9.53 -11.08 -0.55
CA LEU A 38 -9.25 -12.02 0.54
C LEU A 38 -10.44 -12.98 0.68
N ASP A 39 -10.21 -14.23 0.34
CA ASP A 39 -11.26 -15.23 0.30
C ASP A 39 -11.49 -15.91 1.64
N GLY A 40 -12.59 -16.64 1.74
CA GLY A 40 -13.00 -17.35 2.94
C GLY A 40 -12.20 -18.62 3.19
N THR A 41 -12.42 -19.21 4.36
CA THR A 41 -11.86 -20.52 4.68
C THR A 41 -12.38 -21.58 3.73
N MET A 42 -11.51 -22.54 3.39
CA MET A 42 -11.80 -23.63 2.45
C MET A 42 -12.21 -23.14 1.05
N SER A 43 -11.88 -21.91 0.73
CA SER A 43 -12.06 -21.40 -0.64
C SER A 43 -11.15 -22.15 -1.59
N SER A 44 -11.69 -22.46 -2.75
CA SER A 44 -10.97 -23.13 -3.83
C SER A 44 -10.87 -22.22 -5.06
N ASN A 45 -9.73 -22.27 -5.72
CA ASN A 45 -9.53 -21.72 -7.06
C ASN A 45 -9.40 -22.85 -8.10
N ALA A 46 -9.70 -24.10 -7.68
CA ALA A 46 -9.67 -25.24 -8.58
C ALA A 46 -10.82 -25.16 -9.60
N PRO A 47 -10.60 -25.53 -10.86
CA PRO A 47 -11.63 -25.53 -11.90
C PRO A 47 -12.88 -26.33 -11.46
N GLY A 48 -14.06 -25.70 -11.58
CA GLY A 48 -15.34 -26.31 -11.20
C GLY A 48 -15.69 -26.23 -9.70
N HIS A 49 -14.79 -25.71 -8.86
CA HIS A 49 -15.00 -25.53 -7.41
C HIS A 49 -14.61 -24.13 -6.95
N GLU A 50 -14.62 -23.17 -7.86
CA GLU A 50 -14.24 -21.79 -7.56
C GLU A 50 -15.29 -21.11 -6.70
N THR A 51 -14.81 -20.32 -5.74
CA THR A 51 -15.65 -19.36 -5.04
C THR A 51 -15.94 -18.14 -5.94
N ASN A 52 -16.98 -17.37 -5.61
CA ASN A 52 -17.25 -16.09 -6.27
C ASN A 52 -16.06 -15.12 -6.20
N ALA A 53 -15.26 -15.18 -5.13
CA ALA A 53 -14.05 -14.38 -4.97
C ALA A 53 -12.94 -14.85 -5.94
N ALA A 54 -12.80 -16.16 -6.14
CA ALA A 54 -11.88 -16.73 -7.12
C ALA A 54 -12.30 -16.43 -8.57
N LEU A 55 -13.60 -16.48 -8.86
CA LEU A 55 -14.14 -16.07 -10.16
C LEU A 55 -13.89 -14.59 -10.45
N LEU A 56 -14.13 -13.72 -9.46
CA LEU A 56 -13.80 -12.29 -9.57
C LEU A 56 -12.32 -12.09 -9.85
N TYR A 57 -11.45 -12.82 -9.16
CA TYR A 57 -10.01 -12.77 -9.40
C TYR A 57 -9.67 -13.09 -10.87
N ARG A 58 -10.19 -14.18 -11.43
CA ARG A 58 -9.93 -14.56 -12.82
C ARG A 58 -10.40 -13.51 -13.82
N LEU A 59 -11.60 -12.96 -13.60
CA LEU A 59 -12.15 -11.91 -14.47
C LEU A 59 -11.29 -10.64 -14.47
N LEU A 60 -10.76 -10.25 -13.32
CA LEU A 60 -9.91 -9.08 -13.19
C LEU A 60 -8.48 -9.33 -13.68
N GLU A 61 -7.95 -10.55 -13.50
CA GLU A 61 -6.63 -10.94 -14.01
C GLU A 61 -6.58 -10.87 -15.53
N ALA A 62 -7.69 -11.20 -16.20
CA ALA A 62 -7.82 -11.04 -17.65
C ALA A 62 -7.75 -9.59 -18.14
N GLN A 63 -7.91 -8.61 -17.24
CA GLN A 63 -7.79 -7.18 -17.52
C GLN A 63 -6.39 -6.60 -17.24
N ALA A 64 -5.41 -7.44 -16.89
CA ALA A 64 -4.03 -6.99 -16.73
C ALA A 64 -3.49 -6.38 -18.04
N PRO A 65 -2.66 -5.31 -18.01
CA PRO A 65 -2.05 -4.69 -16.83
C PRO A 65 -2.84 -3.51 -16.24
N LYS A 66 -4.06 -3.21 -16.73
CA LYS A 66 -4.86 -2.06 -16.27
C LYS A 66 -5.22 -2.15 -14.80
N VAL A 67 -5.46 -3.35 -14.30
CA VAL A 67 -5.81 -3.63 -12.90
C VAL A 67 -4.71 -4.47 -12.27
N LYS A 68 -4.28 -4.10 -11.06
CA LYS A 68 -3.35 -4.89 -10.25
C LYS A 68 -4.12 -5.67 -9.21
N VAL A 69 -4.22 -6.97 -9.41
CA VAL A 69 -4.98 -7.84 -8.52
C VAL A 69 -4.05 -8.56 -7.55
N TYR A 70 -4.46 -8.59 -6.29
CA TYR A 70 -3.87 -9.39 -5.23
C TYR A 70 -4.95 -10.32 -4.69
N TYR A 71 -4.85 -11.61 -4.99
CA TYR A 71 -5.77 -12.63 -4.49
C TYR A 71 -5.09 -13.49 -3.44
N ARG A 72 -5.82 -13.79 -2.38
CA ARG A 72 -5.40 -14.76 -1.36
C ARG A 72 -6.53 -15.72 -1.10
N PRO A 73 -6.33 -17.02 -1.42
CA PRO A 73 -7.27 -18.05 -1.01
C PRO A 73 -7.33 -18.11 0.52
N GLY A 74 -8.46 -18.53 1.02
CA GLY A 74 -8.63 -18.83 2.43
C GLY A 74 -7.83 -20.07 2.82
N GLN A 75 -7.64 -20.23 4.14
CA GLN A 75 -6.92 -21.38 4.65
C GLN A 75 -7.67 -22.70 4.42
N GLN A 76 -6.91 -23.69 3.99
CA GLN A 76 -7.35 -25.07 3.93
C GLN A 76 -7.20 -25.72 5.33
N TRP A 77 -8.13 -26.55 5.71
CA TRP A 77 -8.03 -27.36 6.91
C TRP A 77 -7.09 -28.54 6.62
N ILE A 78 -5.86 -28.42 7.03
CA ILE A 78 -4.87 -29.51 6.82
C ILE A 78 -4.89 -30.47 8.03
N ASP A 79 -5.37 -30.02 9.21
CA ASP A 79 -5.38 -30.87 10.41
C ASP A 79 -6.42 -30.36 11.44
N LEU A 80 -7.22 -31.27 12.01
CA LEU A 80 -8.20 -30.98 13.05
C LEU A 80 -7.57 -30.43 14.36
N ARG A 81 -6.28 -30.73 14.60
CA ARG A 81 -5.52 -30.20 15.73
C ARG A 81 -5.10 -28.74 15.57
N SER A 82 -4.97 -28.26 14.34
CA SER A 82 -4.66 -26.85 14.01
C SER A 82 -5.92 -25.95 14.02
N GLY A 83 -7.10 -26.52 14.19
CA GLY A 83 -8.38 -25.80 14.16
C GLY A 83 -8.47 -24.69 15.19
N TRP A 84 -7.85 -24.87 16.35
CA TRP A 84 -7.84 -23.87 17.42
C TRP A 84 -6.98 -22.65 17.10
N ASP A 85 -5.78 -22.84 16.53
CA ASP A 85 -4.90 -21.74 16.10
C ASP A 85 -5.50 -20.96 14.92
N VAL A 86 -6.29 -21.63 14.10
CA VAL A 86 -7.05 -21.04 12.99
C VAL A 86 -8.21 -20.20 13.52
N LEU A 87 -8.87 -20.63 14.61
CA LEU A 87 -9.93 -19.88 15.30
C LEU A 87 -9.39 -18.65 16.04
N VAL A 88 -8.19 -18.70 16.61
CA VAL A 88 -7.62 -17.64 17.47
C VAL A 88 -6.93 -16.53 16.67
N GLY A 89 -6.99 -16.51 15.33
CA GLY A 89 -6.65 -15.33 14.53
C GLY A 89 -5.16 -15.12 14.21
N GLY A 90 -4.24 -15.97 14.65
CA GLY A 90 -2.80 -15.79 14.36
C GLY A 90 -2.47 -15.71 12.87
N ASN A 91 -3.18 -16.49 12.09
CA ASN A 91 -2.98 -16.56 10.64
C ASN A 91 -3.70 -15.43 9.89
N MET A 92 -4.84 -14.94 10.41
CA MET A 92 -5.57 -13.80 9.84
C MET A 92 -4.77 -12.50 9.94
N ASN A 93 -4.16 -12.26 11.11
CA ASN A 93 -3.27 -11.10 11.31
C ASN A 93 -2.10 -11.10 10.32
N THR A 94 -1.59 -12.28 10.00
CA THR A 94 -0.52 -12.44 9.00
C THR A 94 -1.03 -12.14 7.59
N GLN A 95 -2.26 -12.56 7.24
CA GLN A 95 -2.87 -12.22 5.95
C GLN A 95 -3.06 -10.71 5.79
N ILE A 96 -3.58 -10.03 6.83
CA ILE A 96 -3.79 -8.58 6.81
C ILE A 96 -2.45 -7.85 6.61
N ARG A 97 -1.41 -8.21 7.37
CA ARG A 97 -0.08 -7.60 7.25
C ARG A 97 0.56 -7.85 5.88
N ARG A 98 0.39 -9.05 5.30
CA ARG A 98 0.89 -9.36 3.95
C ARG A 98 0.14 -8.56 2.88
N ALA A 99 -1.18 -8.44 2.99
CA ALA A 99 -1.99 -7.63 2.08
C ALA A 99 -1.62 -6.14 2.18
N TYR A 100 -1.45 -5.62 3.40
CA TYR A 100 -0.97 -4.26 3.64
C TYR A 100 0.41 -4.02 3.01
N GLY A 101 1.37 -4.93 3.23
CA GLY A 101 2.71 -4.83 2.65
C GLY A 101 2.70 -4.91 1.12
N ALA A 102 1.91 -5.81 0.54
CA ALA A 102 1.75 -5.94 -0.90
C ALA A 102 1.18 -4.65 -1.53
N LEU A 103 0.25 -3.99 -0.85
CA LEU A 103 -0.29 -2.71 -1.28
C LEU A 103 0.76 -1.59 -1.12
N ALA A 104 1.38 -1.46 0.06
CA ALA A 104 2.35 -0.41 0.38
C ALA A 104 3.55 -0.40 -0.60
N THR A 105 3.99 -1.57 -1.07
CA THR A 105 5.09 -1.68 -2.05
C THR A 105 4.74 -1.23 -3.46
N ARG A 106 3.46 -1.09 -3.79
CA ARG A 106 2.99 -0.82 -5.16
C ARG A 106 2.18 0.45 -5.34
N PHE A 107 1.57 0.92 -4.26
CA PHE A 107 0.65 2.05 -4.25
C PHE A 107 1.35 3.39 -4.53
N TRP A 108 0.64 4.25 -5.24
CA TRP A 108 0.95 5.66 -5.44
C TRP A 108 -0.27 6.52 -5.08
N PRO A 109 -0.09 7.79 -4.65
CA PRO A 109 -1.20 8.63 -4.18
C PRO A 109 -2.36 8.81 -5.15
N THR A 110 -2.10 8.66 -6.44
CA THR A 110 -3.12 8.76 -7.51
C THR A 110 -3.88 7.46 -7.75
N ASP A 111 -3.42 6.35 -7.16
CA ASP A 111 -4.02 5.03 -7.37
C ASP A 111 -5.30 4.86 -6.56
N ARG A 112 -6.16 3.94 -7.00
CA ARG A 112 -7.39 3.57 -6.31
C ARG A 112 -7.27 2.19 -5.69
N ILE A 113 -7.92 2.00 -4.53
CA ILE A 113 -7.88 0.75 -3.78
C ILE A 113 -9.30 0.19 -3.68
N TYR A 114 -9.45 -1.06 -4.09
CA TYR A 114 -10.68 -1.84 -3.97
C TYR A 114 -10.43 -3.07 -3.12
N LEU A 115 -11.27 -3.29 -2.11
CA LEU A 115 -11.13 -4.37 -1.16
C LEU A 115 -12.35 -5.28 -1.23
N PHE A 116 -12.14 -6.54 -1.56
CA PHE A 116 -13.15 -7.58 -1.59
C PHE A 116 -12.82 -8.67 -0.60
N GLY A 117 -13.80 -9.13 0.15
CA GLY A 117 -13.60 -10.19 1.10
C GLY A 117 -14.86 -11.04 1.30
N TYR A 118 -14.68 -12.33 1.49
CA TYR A 118 -15.75 -13.25 1.80
C TYR A 118 -15.49 -13.97 3.12
N SER A 119 -16.52 -14.12 3.96
CA SER A 119 -16.44 -14.78 5.27
C SER A 119 -15.30 -14.19 6.12
N ARG A 120 -14.34 -15.00 6.58
CA ARG A 120 -13.16 -14.51 7.31
C ARG A 120 -12.32 -13.51 6.50
N GLY A 121 -12.29 -13.62 5.18
CA GLY A 121 -11.71 -12.62 4.29
C GLY A 121 -12.41 -11.27 4.38
N ALA A 122 -13.74 -11.24 4.58
CA ALA A 122 -14.49 -10.00 4.79
C ALA A 122 -14.06 -9.28 6.08
N TYR A 123 -13.81 -10.02 7.16
CA TYR A 123 -13.23 -9.46 8.38
C TYR A 123 -11.82 -8.90 8.12
N ALA A 124 -11.00 -9.66 7.39
CA ALA A 124 -9.62 -9.26 7.08
C ALA A 124 -9.56 -7.96 6.25
N VAL A 125 -10.41 -7.79 5.23
CA VAL A 125 -10.45 -6.55 4.43
C VAL A 125 -10.98 -5.37 5.22
N ARG A 126 -11.93 -5.57 6.13
CA ARG A 126 -12.40 -4.51 7.05
C ARG A 126 -11.29 -4.06 8.00
N SER A 127 -10.55 -5.00 8.59
CA SER A 127 -9.39 -4.70 9.44
C SER A 127 -8.28 -4.01 8.64
N LEU A 128 -8.01 -4.45 7.40
CA LEU A 128 -7.05 -3.78 6.50
C LEU A 128 -7.46 -2.34 6.19
N SER A 129 -8.74 -2.11 5.87
CA SER A 129 -9.29 -0.78 5.65
C SER A 129 -9.15 0.10 6.90
N GLY A 130 -9.48 -0.45 8.08
CA GLY A 130 -9.31 0.23 9.36
C GLY A 130 -7.85 0.60 9.64
N MET A 131 -6.92 -0.31 9.38
CA MET A 131 -5.49 -0.07 9.52
C MET A 131 -5.00 1.06 8.60
N ILE A 132 -5.40 1.04 7.33
CA ILE A 132 -5.06 2.08 6.36
C ILE A 132 -5.64 3.43 6.79
N ASN A 133 -6.88 3.45 7.24
CA ASN A 133 -7.54 4.68 7.71
C ASN A 133 -6.90 5.24 8.99
N HIS A 134 -6.57 4.38 9.96
CA HIS A 134 -6.05 4.78 11.26
C HIS A 134 -4.55 5.12 11.22
N VAL A 135 -3.74 4.28 10.61
CA VAL A 135 -2.26 4.43 10.59
C VAL A 135 -1.77 5.15 9.34
N GLY A 136 -2.47 4.98 8.22
CA GLY A 136 -2.03 5.36 6.88
C GLY A 136 -1.38 4.20 6.15
N LEU A 137 -0.98 4.42 4.91
CA LEU A 137 -0.27 3.43 4.09
C LEU A 137 1.20 3.81 3.97
N LEU A 138 2.10 2.90 4.34
CA LEU A 138 3.55 3.10 4.22
C LEU A 138 3.94 3.41 2.78
N LYS A 139 4.84 4.37 2.59
CA LYS A 139 5.50 4.59 1.31
C LYS A 139 6.41 3.42 1.00
N ARG A 140 6.64 3.16 -0.28
CA ARG A 140 7.40 2.00 -0.78
C ARG A 140 8.74 1.81 -0.09
N GLU A 141 9.50 2.89 0.07
CA GLU A 141 10.83 2.87 0.71
C GLU A 141 10.80 2.47 2.19
N TYR A 142 9.64 2.62 2.83
CA TYR A 142 9.44 2.25 4.23
C TYR A 142 8.62 0.96 4.42
N ALA A 143 8.18 0.32 3.35
CA ALA A 143 7.36 -0.90 3.39
C ALA A 143 8.20 -2.15 3.77
N THR A 144 8.97 -2.06 4.86
CA THR A 144 9.76 -3.16 5.41
C THR A 144 8.94 -4.03 6.37
N PRO A 145 9.30 -5.30 6.58
CA PRO A 145 8.62 -6.17 7.55
C PRO A 145 8.53 -5.54 8.95
N ARG A 146 9.58 -4.84 9.39
CA ARG A 146 9.64 -4.16 10.68
C ARG A 146 8.60 -3.03 10.77
N HIS A 147 8.52 -2.16 9.78
CA HIS A 147 7.58 -1.05 9.79
C HIS A 147 6.14 -1.53 9.61
N ILE A 148 5.89 -2.56 8.80
CA ILE A 148 4.58 -3.19 8.68
C ILE A 148 4.13 -3.77 10.03
N GLN A 149 5.02 -4.46 10.75
CA GLN A 149 4.73 -4.97 12.08
C GLN A 149 4.46 -3.84 13.09
N GLN A 150 5.19 -2.74 13.01
CA GLN A 150 4.97 -1.58 13.86
C GLN A 150 3.63 -0.90 13.56
N ALA A 151 3.30 -0.69 12.28
CA ALA A 151 2.00 -0.16 11.84
C ALA A 151 0.84 -1.05 12.34
N TRP A 152 1.00 -2.37 12.25
CA TRP A 152 0.03 -3.32 12.76
C TRP A 152 -0.20 -3.20 14.27
N ARG A 153 0.88 -3.08 15.06
CA ARG A 153 0.79 -2.88 16.52
C ARG A 153 0.07 -1.58 16.87
N LEU A 154 0.39 -0.47 16.20
CA LEU A 154 -0.27 0.82 16.41
C LEU A 154 -1.77 0.73 16.13
N TYR A 155 -2.16 0.01 15.08
CA TYR A 155 -3.56 -0.25 14.76
C TYR A 155 -4.25 -1.08 15.84
N GLN A 156 -3.65 -2.22 16.25
CA GLN A 156 -4.24 -3.11 17.27
C GLN A 156 -4.43 -2.44 18.63
N THR A 157 -3.50 -1.59 19.03
CA THR A 157 -3.54 -0.88 20.30
C THR A 157 -4.35 0.41 20.24
N ASN A 158 -4.90 0.75 19.07
CA ASN A 158 -5.66 1.98 18.82
C ASN A 158 -4.91 3.25 19.31
N ILE A 159 -3.58 3.24 19.18
CA ILE A 159 -2.74 4.37 19.61
C ILE A 159 -3.03 5.58 18.73
N SER A 160 -3.22 6.75 19.37
CA SER A 160 -3.48 8.03 18.73
C SER A 160 -2.50 9.12 19.25
N GLY A 161 -2.64 10.34 18.73
CA GLY A 161 -1.85 11.48 19.18
C GLY A 161 -0.37 11.41 18.79
N ALA A 162 0.51 11.95 19.63
CA ALA A 162 1.92 12.18 19.32
C ALA A 162 2.69 10.92 18.86
N VAL A 163 2.36 9.75 19.39
CA VAL A 163 3.03 8.48 19.02
C VAL A 163 2.70 8.10 17.58
N LEU A 164 1.43 8.22 17.19
CA LEU A 164 0.99 7.93 15.82
C LEU A 164 1.58 8.94 14.83
N GLU A 165 1.56 10.23 15.19
CA GLU A 165 2.13 11.29 14.36
C GLU A 165 3.66 11.13 14.22
N LYS A 166 4.36 10.74 15.27
CA LYS A 166 5.80 10.42 15.21
C LYS A 166 6.08 9.25 14.27
N PHE A 167 5.22 8.23 14.28
CA PHE A 167 5.33 7.11 13.33
C PHE A 167 5.08 7.57 11.90
N ARG A 168 4.03 8.36 11.67
CA ARG A 168 3.68 8.89 10.33
C ARG A 168 4.78 9.79 9.77
N ALA A 169 5.38 10.61 10.62
CA ALA A 169 6.49 11.49 10.25
C ALA A 169 7.80 10.74 9.98
N GLY A 170 8.05 9.60 10.65
CA GLY A 170 9.21 8.72 10.44
C GLY A 170 10.58 9.37 10.54
N GLY A 171 10.72 10.52 11.21
CA GLY A 171 11.97 11.28 11.31
C GLY A 171 12.41 11.96 10.00
N LYS A 172 11.65 11.84 8.91
CA LYS A 172 11.79 12.51 7.60
C LYS A 172 10.39 12.83 7.05
N PRO A 173 10.22 13.75 6.09
CA PRO A 173 8.90 14.17 5.68
C PRO A 173 8.05 13.00 5.17
N GLY A 174 7.12 12.57 6.00
CA GLY A 174 6.03 11.66 5.70
C GLY A 174 6.42 10.23 5.32
N MET A 175 6.51 9.34 6.32
CA MET A 175 6.72 7.90 6.09
C MET A 175 5.48 7.18 5.54
N VAL A 176 4.31 7.76 5.71
CA VAL A 176 3.03 7.20 5.28
C VAL A 176 2.25 8.15 4.39
N PHE A 177 1.40 7.58 3.53
CA PHE A 177 0.34 8.31 2.85
C PHE A 177 -0.92 8.31 3.73
N THR A 178 -1.50 9.49 3.96
CA THR A 178 -2.87 9.58 4.47
C THR A 178 -3.80 9.40 3.28
N ILE A 179 -4.63 8.36 3.31
CA ILE A 179 -5.62 8.12 2.26
C ILE A 179 -6.91 8.78 2.73
N THR A 180 -7.26 9.88 2.11
CA THR A 180 -8.56 10.53 2.27
C THR A 180 -9.60 9.78 1.44
N ARG A 181 -10.80 9.61 2.01
CA ARG A 181 -11.96 8.99 1.33
C ARG A 181 -12.54 9.92 0.28
#